data_6f18eaad031d1072542253b20fd902ad
#
_entry.id   6f18eaad031d1072542253b20fd902ad
#
_cell.length_a   1.000
_cell.length_b   1.000
_cell.length_c   1.000
_cell.angle_alpha   90.00
_cell.angle_beta   90.00
_cell.angle_gamma   90.00
#
_symmetry.space_group_name_H-M   'P 1'
#
loop_
_entity.id
_entity.type
_entity.pdbx_description
1 polymer ?
#
loop_
_entity_poly.entity_id
_entity_poly.type
_entity_poly.pdbx_seq_one_letter_code
_entity_poly.pdbx_strand_id
1 'polypeptide(L)'
;MALKMHLLSRLTSIRTFIFDMDGVLTDGSLLIDSHNNWLRRMNVHDGYALQLAIKENFRIFVISGSDAPNVTERLNKLGVTDIFMNVKNKRNFINNLCVERNISLHEILYMGDDIPDYFCMKMAGVGACPANAVSEIKEIASYISPYNGGTGCVRDVIEKVLKLNHKWTLQNDIAST
;
A
#
# COMPACT_ATOMS: atom_id res chain seq x y z
N MET A 1 -25.79 6.41 4.33
CA MET A 1 -25.92 4.95 4.22
C MET A 1 -25.50 4.44 2.84
N ALA A 2 -26.00 4.95 1.72
CA ALA A 2 -25.64 4.53 0.36
C ALA A 2 -24.14 4.63 0.02
N LEU A 3 -23.46 5.73 0.39
CA LEU A 3 -22.04 5.95 0.12
C LEU A 3 -21.15 4.91 0.81
N LYS A 4 -21.49 4.52 2.05
CA LYS A 4 -20.77 3.49 2.82
C LYS A 4 -20.97 2.11 2.22
N MET A 5 -22.16 1.78 1.73
CA MET A 5 -22.42 0.51 1.04
C MET A 5 -21.64 0.42 -0.28
N HIS A 6 -21.53 1.53 -1.01
CA HIS A 6 -20.75 1.58 -2.24
C HIS A 6 -19.25 1.34 -2.00
N LEU A 7 -18.67 1.92 -0.94
CA LEU A 7 -17.26 1.67 -0.58
C LEU A 7 -17.02 0.21 -0.17
N LEU A 8 -17.91 -0.38 0.63
CA LEU A 8 -17.78 -1.78 1.05
C LEU A 8 -17.80 -2.74 -0.14
N SER A 9 -18.71 -2.54 -1.11
CA SER A 9 -18.75 -3.38 -2.31
C SER A 9 -17.47 -3.26 -3.15
N ARG A 10 -16.88 -2.05 -3.26
CA ARG A 10 -15.60 -1.85 -3.94
C ARG A 10 -14.46 -2.57 -3.21
N LEU A 11 -14.38 -2.47 -1.88
CA LEU A 11 -13.37 -3.17 -1.08
C LEU A 11 -13.46 -4.70 -1.22
N THR A 12 -14.67 -5.25 -1.36
CA THR A 12 -14.86 -6.70 -1.59
C THR A 12 -14.31 -7.15 -2.94
N SER A 13 -14.28 -6.27 -3.94
CA SER A 13 -13.76 -6.58 -5.29
C SER A 13 -12.23 -6.51 -5.37
N ILE A 14 -11.55 -5.97 -4.37
CA ILE A 14 -10.09 -5.83 -4.40
C ILE A 14 -9.40 -7.19 -4.43
N ARG A 15 -8.39 -7.30 -5.30
CA ARG A 15 -7.49 -8.47 -5.46
C ARG A 15 -6.03 -8.06 -5.51
N THR A 16 -5.76 -6.76 -5.65
CA THR A 16 -4.43 -6.20 -5.81
C THR A 16 -4.28 -4.98 -4.91
N PHE A 17 -3.21 -4.95 -4.14
CA PHE A 17 -2.77 -3.78 -3.39
C PHE A 17 -1.57 -3.15 -4.07
N ILE A 18 -1.59 -1.84 -4.21
CA ILE A 18 -0.44 -1.05 -4.63
C ILE A 18 -0.18 -0.01 -3.54
N PHE A 19 1.01 -0.02 -2.98
CA PHE A 19 1.43 0.90 -1.93
C PHE A 19 2.55 1.82 -2.43
N ASP A 20 2.45 3.11 -2.13
CA ASP A 20 3.63 3.94 -2.07
C ASP A 20 4.52 3.50 -0.90
N MET A 21 5.77 3.93 -0.89
CA MET A 21 6.72 3.58 0.16
C MET A 21 6.83 4.68 1.21
N ASP A 22 7.33 5.84 0.83
CA ASP A 22 7.58 6.96 1.77
C ASP A 22 6.28 7.64 2.14
N GLY A 23 5.96 7.70 3.43
CA GLY A 23 4.70 8.22 3.95
C GLY A 23 3.53 7.22 4.00
N VAL A 24 3.70 6.00 3.47
CA VAL A 24 2.71 4.90 3.54
C VAL A 24 3.27 3.70 4.30
N LEU A 25 4.24 2.97 3.73
CA LEU A 25 4.95 1.88 4.41
C LEU A 25 5.94 2.39 5.46
N THR A 26 6.43 3.61 5.28
CA THR A 26 7.27 4.34 6.23
C THR A 26 6.52 5.54 6.80
N ASP A 27 7.08 6.19 7.82
CA ASP A 27 6.48 7.38 8.44
C ASP A 27 6.73 8.69 7.65
N GLY A 28 7.36 8.59 6.48
CA GLY A 28 7.69 9.72 5.61
C GLY A 28 8.92 10.53 6.07
N SER A 29 9.54 10.18 7.20
CA SER A 29 10.77 10.81 7.66
C SER A 29 12.02 10.09 7.16
N LEU A 30 13.09 10.86 6.94
CA LEU A 30 14.40 10.35 6.59
C LEU A 30 15.38 10.70 7.71
N LEU A 31 16.04 9.68 8.26
CA LEU A 31 17.20 9.85 9.13
C LEU A 31 18.46 9.66 8.30
N ILE A 32 19.28 10.69 8.21
CA ILE A 32 20.56 10.65 7.49
C ILE A 32 21.66 10.52 8.53
N ASP A 33 22.42 9.42 8.48
CA ASP A 33 23.52 9.18 9.40
C ASP A 33 24.84 9.81 8.91
N SER A 34 25.89 9.73 9.72
CA SER A 34 27.21 10.27 9.40
C SER A 34 27.91 9.59 8.22
N HIS A 35 27.42 8.44 7.78
CA HIS A 35 27.91 7.69 6.62
C HIS A 35 27.05 7.93 5.37
N ASN A 36 26.14 8.93 5.42
CA ASN A 36 25.20 9.27 4.36
C ASN A 36 24.23 8.14 4.02
N ASN A 37 23.90 7.25 4.97
CA ASN A 37 22.82 6.29 4.82
C ASN A 37 21.48 6.98 5.12
N TRP A 38 20.49 6.72 4.30
CA TRP A 38 19.13 7.26 4.42
C TRP A 38 18.23 6.20 5.02
N LEU A 39 18.05 6.28 6.33
CA LEU A 39 17.28 5.30 7.09
C LEU A 39 15.80 5.67 7.16
N ARG A 40 14.95 4.67 7.20
CA ARG A 40 13.50 4.79 7.28
C ARG A 40 12.95 3.89 8.38
N ARG A 41 11.83 4.29 8.95
CA ARG A 41 11.12 3.50 9.95
C ARG A 41 9.91 2.83 9.32
N MET A 42 9.76 1.51 9.54
CA MET A 42 8.63 0.70 9.11
C MET A 42 7.92 0.08 10.32
N ASN A 43 6.66 -0.31 10.15
CA ASN A 43 5.86 -0.95 11.19
C ASN A 43 5.84 -2.47 11.03
N VAL A 44 6.11 -3.21 12.11
CA VAL A 44 6.08 -4.70 12.08
C VAL A 44 4.66 -5.25 11.90
N HIS A 45 3.64 -4.55 12.37
CA HIS A 45 2.24 -4.97 12.18
C HIS A 45 1.79 -4.90 10.72
N ASP A 46 2.29 -3.92 9.95
CA ASP A 46 2.09 -3.86 8.51
C ASP A 46 2.74 -5.07 7.82
N GLY A 47 3.92 -5.50 8.30
CA GLY A 47 4.61 -6.68 7.79
C GLY A 47 3.79 -7.97 7.93
N TYR A 48 3.13 -8.18 9.06
CA TYR A 48 2.22 -9.31 9.24
C TYR A 48 1.07 -9.29 8.22
N ALA A 49 0.45 -8.12 8.01
CA ALA A 49 -0.67 -8.00 7.09
C ALA A 49 -0.25 -8.25 5.63
N LEU A 50 0.93 -7.78 5.22
CA LEU A 50 1.50 -8.05 3.90
C LEU A 50 1.68 -9.56 3.66
N GLN A 51 2.31 -10.27 4.60
CA GLN A 51 2.51 -11.71 4.51
C GLN A 51 1.18 -12.47 4.43
N LEU A 52 0.20 -12.11 5.28
CA LEU A 52 -1.12 -12.74 5.26
C LEU A 52 -1.83 -12.50 3.92
N ALA A 53 -1.78 -11.29 3.36
CA ALA A 53 -2.40 -10.99 2.08
C ALA A 53 -1.78 -11.82 0.94
N ILE A 54 -0.44 -11.97 0.92
CA ILE A 54 0.26 -12.82 -0.05
C ILE A 54 -0.18 -14.28 0.10
N LYS A 55 -0.22 -14.79 1.33
CA LYS A 55 -0.68 -16.17 1.62
C LYS A 55 -2.11 -16.43 1.15
N GLU A 56 -2.96 -15.40 1.23
CA GLU A 56 -4.34 -15.42 0.76
C GLU A 56 -4.51 -15.12 -0.74
N ASN A 57 -3.40 -15.14 -1.49
CA ASN A 57 -3.32 -14.93 -2.94
C ASN A 57 -3.75 -13.53 -3.42
N PHE A 58 -3.56 -12.50 -2.60
CA PHE A 58 -3.63 -11.13 -3.06
C PHE A 58 -2.28 -10.71 -3.66
N ARG A 59 -2.33 -9.93 -4.74
CA ARG A 59 -1.13 -9.34 -5.33
C ARG A 59 -0.75 -8.09 -4.54
N ILE A 60 0.55 -7.92 -4.29
CA ILE A 60 1.09 -6.73 -3.62
C ILE A 60 2.18 -6.14 -4.48
N PHE A 61 2.04 -4.86 -4.80
CA PHE A 61 3.04 -4.06 -5.49
C PHE A 61 3.47 -2.90 -4.59
N VAL A 62 4.76 -2.61 -4.58
CA VAL A 62 5.31 -1.40 -3.96
C VAL A 62 5.95 -0.55 -5.06
N ILE A 63 5.51 0.71 -5.18
CA ILE A 63 5.95 1.60 -6.26
C ILE A 63 6.40 2.93 -5.65
N SER A 64 7.70 3.20 -5.70
CA SER A 64 8.31 4.39 -5.11
C SER A 64 9.07 5.24 -6.12
N GLY A 65 9.03 6.55 -5.95
CA GLY A 65 9.85 7.51 -6.68
C GLY A 65 11.30 7.58 -6.20
N SER A 66 11.60 7.06 -5.01
CA SER A 66 12.93 7.03 -4.38
C SER A 66 13.57 5.64 -4.47
N ASP A 67 14.85 5.58 -4.13
CA ASP A 67 15.61 4.34 -3.97
C ASP A 67 15.79 4.04 -2.48
N ALA A 68 15.58 2.79 -2.07
CA ALA A 68 15.68 2.38 -0.67
C ALA A 68 16.05 0.90 -0.56
N PRO A 69 17.32 0.52 -0.75
CA PRO A 69 17.76 -0.87 -0.73
C PRO A 69 17.38 -1.62 0.55
N ASN A 70 17.51 -0.96 1.72
CA ASN A 70 17.18 -1.55 3.02
C ASN A 70 15.67 -1.85 3.15
N VAL A 71 14.80 -0.98 2.61
CA VAL A 71 13.36 -1.21 2.58
C VAL A 71 13.02 -2.34 1.61
N THR A 72 13.66 -2.36 0.43
CA THR A 72 13.51 -3.43 -0.56
C THR A 72 13.90 -4.79 0.04
N GLU A 73 15.04 -4.87 0.72
CA GLU A 73 15.46 -6.10 1.42
C GLU A 73 14.43 -6.55 2.47
N ARG A 74 13.93 -5.60 3.27
CA ARG A 74 12.88 -5.87 4.26
C ARG A 74 11.61 -6.41 3.62
N LEU A 75 11.13 -5.79 2.54
CA LEU A 75 9.92 -6.20 1.82
C LEU A 75 10.08 -7.59 1.20
N ASN A 76 11.24 -7.89 0.61
CA ASN A 76 11.56 -9.22 0.08
C ASN A 76 11.49 -10.31 1.18
N LYS A 77 12.01 -10.03 2.38
CA LYS A 77 11.89 -10.94 3.54
C LYS A 77 10.45 -11.18 3.97
N LEU A 78 9.55 -10.25 3.71
CA LEU A 78 8.11 -10.39 3.94
C LEU A 78 7.37 -11.10 2.80
N GLY A 79 8.07 -11.51 1.73
CA GLY A 79 7.49 -12.17 0.57
C GLY A 79 6.94 -11.23 -0.51
N VAL A 80 7.11 -9.91 -0.37
CA VAL A 80 6.77 -8.96 -1.43
C VAL A 80 7.89 -8.99 -2.46
N THR A 81 7.58 -9.41 -3.68
CA THR A 81 8.55 -9.56 -4.78
C THR A 81 8.41 -8.50 -5.87
N ASP A 82 7.23 -7.94 -6.02
CA ASP A 82 6.94 -6.90 -7.02
C ASP A 82 7.21 -5.50 -6.42
N ILE A 83 8.47 -5.11 -6.39
CA ILE A 83 8.96 -3.85 -5.80
C ILE A 83 9.63 -3.03 -6.90
N PHE A 84 9.13 -1.83 -7.13
CA PHE A 84 9.59 -0.94 -8.20
C PHE A 84 10.04 0.40 -7.61
N MET A 85 11.34 0.62 -7.60
CA MET A 85 11.98 1.83 -7.11
C MET A 85 12.33 2.78 -8.24
N ASN A 86 12.61 4.05 -7.94
CA ASN A 86 12.97 5.09 -8.91
C ASN A 86 11.91 5.33 -10.01
N VAL A 87 10.64 5.03 -9.76
CA VAL A 87 9.55 5.23 -10.72
C VAL A 87 9.15 6.70 -10.76
N LYS A 88 9.56 7.44 -11.78
CA LYS A 88 9.31 8.88 -11.92
C LYS A 88 7.88 9.21 -12.35
N ASN A 89 7.24 8.35 -13.13
CA ASN A 89 5.85 8.52 -13.58
C ASN A 89 5.03 7.30 -13.16
N LYS A 90 4.57 7.31 -11.91
CA LYS A 90 3.80 6.20 -11.33
C LYS A 90 2.54 5.88 -12.14
N ARG A 91 1.82 6.89 -12.63
CA ARG A 91 0.59 6.69 -13.41
C ARG A 91 0.83 5.86 -14.67
N ASN A 92 1.79 6.26 -15.49
CA ASN A 92 2.11 5.53 -16.73
C ASN A 92 2.65 4.14 -16.43
N PHE A 93 3.49 4.03 -15.39
CA PHE A 93 4.03 2.75 -14.95
C PHE A 93 2.91 1.77 -14.57
N ILE A 94 1.94 2.19 -13.74
CA ILE A 94 0.81 1.35 -13.32
C ILE A 94 -0.07 0.95 -14.51
N ASN A 95 -0.35 1.87 -15.45
CA ASN A 95 -1.11 1.52 -16.64
C ASN A 95 -0.45 0.40 -17.44
N ASN A 96 0.87 0.49 -17.69
CA ASN A 96 1.63 -0.53 -18.39
C ASN A 96 1.65 -1.85 -17.61
N LEU A 97 1.88 -1.80 -16.31
CA LEU A 97 1.88 -2.96 -15.42
C LEU A 97 0.51 -3.68 -15.43
N CYS A 98 -0.58 -2.92 -15.41
CA CYS A 98 -1.94 -3.48 -15.47
C CYS A 98 -2.20 -4.23 -16.78
N VAL A 99 -1.75 -3.68 -17.91
CA VAL A 99 -1.85 -4.33 -19.21
C VAL A 99 -0.99 -5.61 -19.24
N GLU A 100 0.29 -5.51 -18.85
CA GLU A 100 1.24 -6.62 -18.85
C GLU A 100 0.78 -7.79 -17.98
N ARG A 101 0.29 -7.50 -16.78
CA ARG A 101 -0.09 -8.50 -15.77
C ARG A 101 -1.58 -8.88 -15.82
N ASN A 102 -2.34 -8.34 -16.78
CA ASN A 102 -3.79 -8.52 -16.91
C ASN A 102 -4.53 -8.23 -15.59
N ILE A 103 -4.31 -7.00 -15.05
CA ILE A 103 -4.91 -6.54 -13.79
C ILE A 103 -5.98 -5.49 -14.12
N SER A 104 -7.20 -5.68 -13.63
CA SER A 104 -8.27 -4.69 -13.74
C SER A 104 -8.04 -3.55 -12.74
N LEU A 105 -8.11 -2.30 -13.20
CA LEU A 105 -8.01 -1.13 -12.33
C LEU A 105 -9.08 -1.13 -11.22
N HIS A 106 -10.26 -1.71 -11.46
CA HIS A 106 -11.33 -1.82 -10.47
C HIS A 106 -11.01 -2.77 -9.32
N GLU A 107 -10.06 -3.70 -9.51
CA GLU A 107 -9.60 -4.64 -8.49
C GLU A 107 -8.40 -4.14 -7.69
N ILE A 108 -7.95 -2.91 -7.94
CA ILE A 108 -6.81 -2.31 -7.27
C ILE A 108 -7.27 -1.43 -6.11
N LEU A 109 -6.67 -1.64 -4.92
CA LEU A 109 -6.58 -0.63 -3.88
C LEU A 109 -5.19 0.00 -3.97
N TYR A 110 -5.15 1.30 -4.28
CA TYR A 110 -3.93 2.10 -4.27
C TYR A 110 -3.90 2.96 -3.00
N MET A 111 -2.80 2.91 -2.25
CA MET A 111 -2.59 3.78 -1.10
C MET A 111 -1.37 4.67 -1.32
N GLY A 112 -1.58 5.97 -1.25
CA GLY A 112 -0.56 7.02 -1.37
C GLY A 112 -0.83 8.15 -0.40
N ASP A 113 0.14 9.04 -0.20
CA ASP A 113 0.06 10.12 0.78
C ASP A 113 0.33 11.51 0.21
N ASP A 114 0.96 11.62 -0.97
CA ASP A 114 1.38 12.91 -1.54
C ASP A 114 1.01 13.04 -3.02
N ILE A 115 1.19 14.23 -3.57
CA ILE A 115 0.80 14.65 -4.93
C ILE A 115 1.21 13.67 -6.04
N PRO A 116 2.39 13.02 -6.03
CA PRO A 116 2.74 12.01 -7.04
C PRO A 116 1.76 10.85 -7.16
N ASP A 117 0.96 10.58 -6.11
CA ASP A 117 -0.02 9.50 -6.03
C ASP A 117 -1.41 9.88 -6.53
N TYR A 118 -1.67 11.18 -6.68
CA TYR A 118 -2.99 11.72 -6.97
C TYR A 118 -3.70 11.01 -8.13
N PHE A 119 -3.05 10.91 -9.28
CA PHE A 119 -3.65 10.26 -10.45
C PHE A 119 -3.73 8.73 -10.33
N CYS A 120 -2.81 8.12 -9.58
CA CYS A 120 -2.83 6.68 -9.29
C CYS A 120 -4.05 6.32 -8.44
N MET A 121 -4.32 7.11 -7.42
CA MET A 121 -5.50 6.94 -6.55
C MET A 121 -6.81 7.13 -7.33
N LYS A 122 -6.88 8.11 -8.21
CA LYS A 122 -8.10 8.39 -9.02
C LYS A 122 -8.41 7.29 -10.03
N MET A 123 -7.41 6.59 -10.55
CA MET A 123 -7.62 5.52 -11.52
C MET A 123 -7.92 4.16 -10.88
N ALA A 124 -7.52 3.95 -9.63
CA ALA A 124 -7.73 2.70 -8.90
C ALA A 124 -9.19 2.46 -8.51
N GLY A 125 -9.56 1.19 -8.35
CA GLY A 125 -10.86 0.80 -7.82
C GLY A 125 -11.14 1.42 -6.45
N VAL A 126 -10.14 1.48 -5.57
CA VAL A 126 -10.19 2.20 -4.29
C VAL A 126 -8.90 3.00 -4.12
N GLY A 127 -9.00 4.33 -4.05
CA GLY A 127 -7.92 5.19 -3.60
C GLY A 127 -7.99 5.34 -2.08
N ALA A 128 -6.91 5.02 -1.37
CA ALA A 128 -6.80 5.14 0.07
C ALA A 128 -5.61 6.02 0.46
N CYS A 129 -5.61 6.58 1.66
CA CYS A 129 -4.48 7.32 2.18
C CYS A 129 -4.35 7.17 3.71
N PRO A 130 -3.15 7.40 4.28
CA PRO A 130 -2.96 7.49 5.73
C PRO A 130 -3.57 8.79 6.30
N ALA A 131 -3.73 8.82 7.63
CA ALA A 131 -4.31 9.96 8.33
C ALA A 131 -3.52 11.27 8.16
N ASN A 132 -2.19 11.17 7.98
CA ASN A 132 -1.29 12.32 7.80
C ASN A 132 -0.98 12.65 6.33
N ALA A 133 -1.70 12.07 5.36
CA ALA A 133 -1.57 12.46 3.94
C ALA A 133 -1.86 13.96 3.75
N VAL A 134 -1.33 14.54 2.66
CA VAL A 134 -1.60 15.94 2.32
C VAL A 134 -3.08 16.16 2.00
N SER A 135 -3.54 17.41 2.11
CA SER A 135 -4.96 17.77 1.95
C SER A 135 -5.55 17.32 0.62
N GLU A 136 -4.82 17.53 -0.47
CA GLU A 136 -5.25 17.24 -1.84
C GLU A 136 -5.49 15.72 -2.06
N ILE A 137 -4.71 14.91 -1.36
CA ILE A 137 -4.85 13.45 -1.39
C ILE A 137 -6.06 13.01 -0.57
N LYS A 138 -6.27 13.61 0.60
CA LYS A 138 -7.45 13.33 1.44
C LYS A 138 -8.76 13.70 0.74
N GLU A 139 -8.78 14.79 -0.03
CA GLU A 139 -9.97 15.26 -0.77
C GLU A 139 -10.46 14.24 -1.80
N ILE A 140 -9.55 13.48 -2.43
CA ILE A 140 -9.88 12.48 -3.44
C ILE A 140 -9.98 11.06 -2.92
N ALA A 141 -9.54 10.81 -1.68
CA ALA A 141 -9.51 9.48 -1.12
C ALA A 141 -10.91 8.90 -0.92
N SER A 142 -11.11 7.68 -1.38
CA SER A 142 -12.31 6.88 -1.08
C SER A 142 -12.30 6.37 0.36
N TYR A 143 -11.10 6.20 0.92
CA TYR A 143 -10.88 5.75 2.28
C TYR A 143 -9.65 6.44 2.90
N ILE A 144 -9.82 7.02 4.07
CA ILE A 144 -8.74 7.57 4.89
C ILE A 144 -8.54 6.63 6.10
N SER A 145 -7.35 6.06 6.21
CA SER A 145 -7.00 5.25 7.38
C SER A 145 -6.94 6.13 8.64
N PRO A 146 -7.37 5.64 9.82
CA PRO A 146 -7.18 6.36 11.07
C PRO A 146 -5.72 6.38 11.54
N TYR A 147 -4.83 5.61 10.89
CA TYR A 147 -3.42 5.52 11.22
C TYR A 147 -2.57 6.36 10.26
N ASN A 148 -1.50 6.94 10.77
CA ASN A 148 -0.49 7.63 9.97
C ASN A 148 0.34 6.62 9.16
N GLY A 149 1.04 7.11 8.14
CA GLY A 149 2.04 6.32 7.42
C GLY A 149 3.07 5.71 8.36
N GLY A 150 3.51 4.49 8.07
CA GLY A 150 4.45 3.74 8.90
C GLY A 150 3.97 3.40 10.32
N THR A 151 2.66 3.54 10.61
CA THR A 151 2.12 3.26 11.95
C THR A 151 0.92 2.31 11.95
N GLY A 152 0.71 1.56 10.85
CA GLY A 152 -0.35 0.56 10.75
C GLY A 152 -1.42 0.86 9.70
N CYS A 153 -1.27 1.90 8.88
CA CYS A 153 -2.24 2.25 7.84
C CYS A 153 -2.34 1.17 6.73
N VAL A 154 -1.23 0.51 6.42
CA VAL A 154 -1.19 -0.59 5.46
C VAL A 154 -1.93 -1.81 6.01
N ARG A 155 -1.67 -2.16 7.27
CA ARG A 155 -2.43 -3.22 7.95
C ARG A 155 -3.93 -2.92 7.96
N ASP A 156 -4.32 -1.69 8.26
CA ASP A 156 -5.73 -1.29 8.34
C ASP A 156 -6.49 -1.58 7.04
N VAL A 157 -5.95 -1.20 5.89
CA VAL A 157 -6.64 -1.44 4.60
C VAL A 157 -6.62 -2.90 4.18
N ILE A 158 -5.50 -3.60 4.41
CA ILE A 158 -5.40 -5.04 4.13
C ILE A 158 -6.40 -5.81 5.00
N GLU A 159 -6.40 -5.56 6.30
CA GLU A 159 -7.30 -6.22 7.25
C GLU A 159 -8.78 -6.03 6.87
N LYS A 160 -9.18 -4.82 6.46
CA LYS A 160 -10.54 -4.55 5.99
C LYS A 160 -10.90 -5.36 4.76
N VAL A 161 -10.04 -5.38 3.74
CA VAL A 161 -10.28 -6.13 2.51
C VAL A 161 -10.35 -7.63 2.80
N LEU A 162 -9.41 -8.15 3.58
CA LEU A 162 -9.38 -9.58 3.90
C LEU A 162 -10.59 -9.98 4.76
N LYS A 163 -11.01 -9.17 5.74
CA LYS A 163 -12.23 -9.43 6.53
C LYS A 163 -13.48 -9.49 5.66
N LEU A 164 -13.64 -8.56 4.72
CA LEU A 164 -14.78 -8.55 3.79
C LEU A 164 -14.78 -9.75 2.83
N ASN A 165 -13.61 -10.33 2.57
CA ASN A 165 -13.45 -11.54 1.76
C ASN A 165 -13.38 -12.84 2.60
N HIS A 166 -13.62 -12.79 3.92
CA HIS A 166 -13.54 -13.93 4.85
C HIS A 166 -12.15 -14.60 4.89
N LYS A 167 -11.09 -13.82 4.66
CA LYS A 167 -9.70 -14.27 4.58
C LYS A 167 -8.80 -13.75 5.70
N TRP A 168 -9.32 -12.94 6.61
CA TRP A 168 -8.60 -12.50 7.80
C TRP A 168 -8.74 -13.54 8.90
N THR A 169 -7.84 -14.51 8.91
CA THR A 169 -7.80 -15.59 9.90
C THR A 169 -6.57 -15.47 10.78
N LEU A 170 -6.68 -15.93 12.04
CA LEU A 170 -5.51 -15.99 12.93
C LEU A 170 -4.57 -17.09 12.44
N GLN A 171 -3.34 -16.73 12.09
CA GLN A 171 -2.32 -17.63 11.58
C GLN A 171 -1.14 -17.64 12.55
N ASN A 172 -0.75 -18.83 13.03
CA ASN A 172 0.37 -19.00 13.96
C ASN A 172 1.71 -19.17 13.26
N ASP A 173 1.72 -19.38 11.95
CA ASP A 173 2.88 -19.65 11.11
C ASP A 173 3.37 -18.43 10.31
N ILE A 174 2.78 -17.25 10.54
CA ILE A 174 3.22 -15.99 9.98
C ILE A 174 4.04 -15.24 11.04
N ALA A 175 5.34 -15.07 10.77
CA ALA A 175 6.21 -14.28 11.64
C ALA A 175 5.86 -12.78 11.51
N SER A 176 5.87 -12.05 12.62
CA SER A 176 5.67 -10.60 12.62
C SER A 176 6.94 -9.79 12.34
N THR A 177 8.05 -10.46 12.05
CA THR A 177 9.38 -9.83 11.87
C THR A 177 9.84 -9.85 10.44
#